data_a700912653fda4e1ff20fbc6f700b024
#
_entry.id   a700912653fda4e1ff20fbc6f700b024
#
_cell.length_a   1.000
_cell.length_b   1.000
_cell.length_c   1.000
_cell.angle_alpha   90.00
_cell.angle_beta   90.00
_cell.angle_gamma   90.00
#
_symmetry.space_group_name_H-M   'P 1'
#
loop_
_entity.id
_entity.type
_entity.pdbx_description
1 polymer ?
#
loop_
_entity_poly.entity_id
_entity_poly.type
_entity_poly.pdbx_seq_one_letter_code
_entity_poly.pdbx_strand_id
1 'polypeptide(L)'
;DLVLATDPDADRLGIYAKDSKTGNYMPFTGNMSGLLIAEYELSTRKETGRLPKDGALVTTIVSSNMAEAIGKEYGIDVIEVLTGFKYIGEQIKFFEQDHSHTFLFGYEESYGCLVGTHARDKDAVVAVMALCEAAAYYKKQGLTLWDQMLKIYEKYGYYKETLVSVTMKGVDGAEKIQSILKQMRENPLKQIGDYKVLAVRDYDADTRLDMETGKVTATGLPKSNVLYYELEHDAW
;
A
#
# COMPACT_ATOMS: atom_id res chain seq x y z
N ASP A 1 4.27 0.31 25.39
CA ASP A 1 3.17 -0.18 24.56
C ASP A 1 3.56 -0.26 23.06
N LEU A 2 4.68 0.40 22.66
CA LEU A 2 5.12 0.55 21.27
C LEU A 2 6.65 0.44 21.20
N VAL A 3 7.18 -0.27 20.20
CA VAL A 3 8.59 -0.31 19.86
C VAL A 3 8.73 0.15 18.42
N LEU A 4 9.59 1.11 18.17
CA LEU A 4 9.84 1.74 16.88
C LEU A 4 11.33 1.64 16.56
N ALA A 5 11.66 1.24 15.33
CA ALA A 5 13.05 1.16 14.87
C ALA A 5 13.13 1.58 13.39
N THR A 6 13.98 2.57 13.12
CA THR A 6 14.27 2.98 11.75
C THR A 6 15.38 2.12 11.15
N ASP A 7 15.48 2.09 9.85
CA ASP A 7 16.68 1.66 9.15
C ASP A 7 17.79 2.73 9.20
N PRO A 8 19.01 2.45 8.71
CA PRO A 8 20.17 3.34 8.92
C PRO A 8 20.04 4.73 8.32
N ASP A 9 19.29 4.90 7.23
CA ASP A 9 19.05 6.19 6.56
C ASP A 9 17.72 6.84 6.96
N ALA A 10 16.99 6.22 7.93
CA ALA A 10 15.78 6.74 8.55
C ALA A 10 14.66 7.06 7.56
N ASP A 11 14.52 6.26 6.51
CA ASP A 11 13.44 6.38 5.54
C ASP A 11 12.33 5.33 5.74
N ARG A 12 12.58 4.23 6.45
CA ARG A 12 11.64 3.15 6.80
C ARG A 12 11.52 2.99 8.30
N LEU A 13 10.35 2.49 8.72
CA LEU A 13 10.03 2.33 10.14
C LEU A 13 9.43 0.95 10.43
N GLY A 14 10.16 0.13 11.18
CA GLY A 14 9.63 -1.10 11.77
C GLY A 14 8.90 -0.84 13.08
N ILE A 15 7.81 -1.58 13.33
CA ILE A 15 6.90 -1.35 14.45
C ILE A 15 6.55 -2.67 15.12
N TYR A 16 6.56 -2.65 16.48
CA TYR A 16 5.87 -3.63 17.30
C TYR A 16 4.90 -2.90 18.22
N ALA A 17 3.66 -3.34 18.27
CA ALA A 17 2.65 -2.80 19.17
C ALA A 17 2.14 -3.88 20.12
N LYS A 18 1.87 -3.49 21.37
CA LYS A 18 1.42 -4.41 22.42
C LYS A 18 -0.03 -4.81 22.16
N ASP A 19 -0.32 -6.10 22.16
CA ASP A 19 -1.67 -6.65 22.24
C ASP A 19 -2.17 -6.50 23.69
N SER A 20 -3.27 -5.81 23.90
CA SER A 20 -3.84 -5.57 25.23
C SER A 20 -4.34 -6.84 25.90
N LYS A 21 -4.74 -7.84 25.14
CA LYS A 21 -5.32 -9.10 25.65
C LYS A 21 -4.25 -10.08 26.12
N THR A 22 -3.17 -10.22 25.35
CA THR A 22 -2.10 -11.20 25.64
C THR A 22 -0.89 -10.59 26.31
N GLY A 23 -0.69 -9.28 26.20
CA GLY A 23 0.50 -8.57 26.65
C GLY A 23 1.71 -8.75 25.73
N ASN A 24 1.61 -9.52 24.66
CA ASN A 24 2.68 -9.75 23.69
C ASN A 24 2.86 -8.55 22.76
N TYR A 25 4.08 -8.39 22.24
CA TYR A 25 4.35 -7.40 21.19
C TYR A 25 4.20 -8.04 19.82
N MET A 26 3.28 -7.49 19.03
CA MET A 26 2.91 -7.97 17.70
C MET A 26 3.63 -7.14 16.64
N PRO A 27 4.34 -7.77 15.68
CA PRO A 27 4.97 -7.06 14.57
C PRO A 27 3.92 -6.53 13.60
N PHE A 28 4.13 -5.32 13.09
CA PHE A 28 3.36 -4.77 11.98
C PHE A 28 4.12 -4.98 10.67
N THR A 29 3.40 -5.34 9.61
CA THR A 29 3.91 -5.23 8.25
C THR A 29 3.89 -3.77 7.80
N GLY A 30 4.56 -3.44 6.69
CA GLY A 30 4.49 -2.09 6.12
C GLY A 30 3.06 -1.70 5.72
N ASN A 31 2.29 -2.65 5.17
CA ASN A 31 0.87 -2.44 4.89
C ASN A 31 0.06 -2.12 6.16
N MET A 32 0.23 -2.89 7.22
CA MET A 32 -0.48 -2.63 8.49
C MET A 32 -0.16 -1.24 9.04
N SER A 33 1.10 -0.84 9.00
CA SER A 33 1.53 0.49 9.45
C SER A 33 0.93 1.60 8.60
N GLY A 34 1.00 1.44 7.27
CA GLY A 34 0.42 2.40 6.33
C GLY A 34 -1.09 2.55 6.49
N LEU A 35 -1.81 1.44 6.57
CA LEU A 35 -3.26 1.43 6.75
C LEU A 35 -3.70 2.04 8.09
N LEU A 36 -2.95 1.79 9.16
CA LEU A 36 -3.24 2.37 10.47
C LEU A 36 -3.03 3.89 10.48
N ILE A 37 -1.94 4.38 9.86
CA ILE A 37 -1.71 5.82 9.71
C ILE A 37 -2.79 6.44 8.81
N ALA A 38 -3.14 5.81 7.69
CA ALA A 38 -4.19 6.29 6.80
C ALA A 38 -5.53 6.44 7.53
N GLU A 39 -5.98 5.41 8.25
CA GLU A 39 -7.22 5.45 9.04
C GLU A 39 -7.16 6.55 10.11
N TYR A 40 -6.02 6.69 10.82
CA TYR A 40 -5.84 7.71 11.84
C TYR A 40 -5.91 9.13 11.23
N GLU A 41 -5.16 9.40 10.18
CA GLU A 41 -5.13 10.69 9.49
C GLU A 41 -6.51 11.09 8.95
N LEU A 42 -7.21 10.16 8.29
CA LEU A 42 -8.50 10.46 7.69
C LEU A 42 -9.59 10.63 8.73
N SER A 43 -9.66 9.75 9.74
CA SER A 43 -10.68 9.83 10.79
C SER A 43 -10.54 11.11 11.62
N THR A 44 -9.33 11.44 12.07
CA THR A 44 -9.10 12.64 12.88
C THR A 44 -9.28 13.94 12.10
N ARG A 45 -8.91 13.96 10.80
CA ARG A 45 -9.21 15.11 9.94
C ARG A 45 -10.71 15.29 9.72
N LYS A 46 -11.46 14.20 9.54
CA LYS A 46 -12.93 14.22 9.43
C LYS A 46 -13.57 14.72 10.71
N GLU A 47 -13.18 14.19 11.87
CA GLU A 47 -13.68 14.61 13.18
C GLU A 47 -13.45 16.09 13.47
N THR A 48 -12.32 16.62 13.03
CA THR A 48 -11.95 18.02 13.25
C THR A 48 -12.37 18.97 12.13
N GLY A 49 -13.08 18.47 11.10
CA GLY A 49 -13.52 19.28 9.96
C GLY A 49 -12.37 19.74 9.04
N ARG A 50 -11.21 19.08 9.09
CA ARG A 50 -10.00 19.41 8.31
C ARG A 50 -9.75 18.46 7.15
N LEU A 51 -10.65 17.52 6.89
CA LEU A 51 -10.53 16.61 5.75
C LEU A 51 -10.88 17.37 4.47
N PRO A 52 -9.94 17.58 3.53
CA PRO A 52 -10.23 18.26 2.27
C PRO A 52 -11.08 17.37 1.37
N LYS A 53 -11.89 17.97 0.53
CA LYS A 53 -12.77 17.23 -0.40
C LYS A 53 -12.02 16.58 -1.55
N ASP A 54 -10.89 17.13 -1.91
CA ASP A 54 -9.95 16.71 -2.95
C ASP A 54 -8.74 15.97 -2.37
N GLY A 55 -8.87 15.42 -1.16
CA GLY A 55 -7.81 14.67 -0.50
C GLY A 55 -7.44 13.40 -1.26
N ALA A 56 -6.15 13.08 -1.30
CA ALA A 56 -5.66 11.84 -1.89
C ALA A 56 -4.72 11.07 -0.96
N LEU A 57 -4.89 9.75 -0.97
CA LEU A 57 -3.89 8.77 -0.55
C LEU A 57 -3.15 8.26 -1.77
N VAL A 58 -1.85 8.02 -1.66
CA VAL A 58 -1.06 7.44 -2.75
C VAL A 58 -0.41 6.14 -2.27
N THR A 59 -0.65 5.05 -2.98
CA THR A 59 -0.13 3.70 -2.68
C THR A 59 0.54 3.09 -3.89
N THR A 60 1.19 1.94 -3.72
CA THR A 60 1.76 1.21 -4.85
C THR A 60 0.88 0.04 -5.28
N ILE A 61 1.07 -0.43 -6.51
CA ILE A 61 0.38 -1.61 -7.08
C ILE A 61 0.57 -2.90 -6.27
N VAL A 62 1.47 -2.93 -5.30
CA VAL A 62 1.75 -4.05 -4.41
C VAL A 62 1.43 -3.73 -2.93
N SER A 63 0.80 -2.59 -2.67
CA SER A 63 0.24 -2.25 -1.37
C SER A 63 -1.14 -2.90 -1.20
N SER A 64 -1.62 -2.96 0.04
CA SER A 64 -2.90 -3.61 0.35
C SER A 64 -4.10 -2.86 -0.25
N ASN A 65 -4.99 -3.59 -0.92
CA ASN A 65 -6.26 -3.06 -1.45
C ASN A 65 -7.21 -2.53 -0.35
N MET A 66 -6.95 -2.81 0.93
CA MET A 66 -7.71 -2.19 2.03
C MET A 66 -7.63 -0.66 2.00
N ALA A 67 -6.58 -0.07 1.41
CA ALA A 67 -6.49 1.38 1.25
C ALA A 67 -7.66 1.95 0.46
N GLU A 68 -8.14 1.25 -0.57
CA GLU A 68 -9.31 1.65 -1.35
C GLU A 68 -10.59 1.64 -0.51
N ALA A 69 -10.76 0.61 0.34
CA ALA A 69 -11.89 0.53 1.25
C ALA A 69 -11.89 1.68 2.27
N ILE A 70 -10.71 2.04 2.79
CA ILE A 70 -10.52 3.18 3.69
C ILE A 70 -10.83 4.48 2.93
N GLY A 71 -10.23 4.71 1.76
CA GLY A 71 -10.46 5.92 0.96
C GLY A 71 -11.95 6.12 0.65
N LYS A 72 -12.64 5.06 0.24
CA LYS A 72 -14.09 5.08 -0.04
C LYS A 72 -14.92 5.50 1.18
N GLU A 73 -14.60 5.02 2.39
CA GLU A 73 -15.29 5.39 3.63
C GLU A 73 -15.19 6.89 3.94
N TYR A 74 -14.06 7.48 3.60
CA TYR A 74 -13.81 8.91 3.86
C TYR A 74 -14.10 9.81 2.66
N GLY A 75 -14.43 9.25 1.48
CA GLY A 75 -14.62 10.00 0.24
C GLY A 75 -13.33 10.61 -0.30
N ILE A 76 -12.21 9.90 -0.12
CA ILE A 76 -10.86 10.29 -0.51
C ILE A 76 -10.41 9.39 -1.67
N ASP A 77 -9.81 9.98 -2.68
CA ASP A 77 -9.23 9.23 -3.80
C ASP A 77 -7.98 8.45 -3.37
N VAL A 78 -7.90 7.20 -3.79
CA VAL A 78 -6.71 6.37 -3.63
C VAL A 78 -6.05 6.23 -4.99
N ILE A 79 -4.83 6.73 -5.11
CA ILE A 79 -4.08 6.74 -6.35
C ILE A 79 -2.99 5.68 -6.28
N GLU A 80 -3.11 4.70 -7.16
CA GLU A 80 -2.17 3.60 -7.29
C GLU A 80 -1.03 3.99 -8.24
N VAL A 81 0.21 3.76 -7.83
CA VAL A 81 1.40 3.99 -8.65
C VAL A 81 2.29 2.75 -8.70
N LEU A 82 3.30 2.72 -9.57
CA LEU A 82 4.30 1.65 -9.57
C LEU A 82 5.10 1.62 -8.26
N THR A 83 5.70 0.47 -7.96
CA THR A 83 6.59 0.28 -6.82
C THR A 83 7.78 1.22 -6.88
N GLY A 84 8.03 1.90 -5.76
CA GLY A 84 9.11 2.86 -5.59
C GLY A 84 8.59 4.25 -5.22
N PHE A 85 9.04 4.77 -4.08
CA PHE A 85 8.52 6.01 -3.49
C PHE A 85 8.68 7.23 -4.40
N LYS A 86 9.61 7.19 -5.37
CA LYS A 86 9.75 8.21 -6.41
C LYS A 86 8.43 8.50 -7.15
N TYR A 87 7.61 7.49 -7.37
CA TYR A 87 6.32 7.65 -8.03
C TYR A 87 5.28 8.31 -7.11
N ILE A 88 5.33 8.01 -5.80
CA ILE A 88 4.52 8.72 -4.79
C ILE A 88 4.95 10.19 -4.73
N GLY A 89 6.26 10.45 -4.66
CA GLY A 89 6.81 11.81 -4.68
C GLY A 89 6.47 12.58 -5.98
N GLU A 90 6.37 11.87 -7.11
CA GLU A 90 5.97 12.45 -8.40
C GLU A 90 4.49 12.88 -8.39
N GLN A 91 3.60 12.12 -7.74
CA GLN A 91 2.19 12.51 -7.59
C GLN A 91 2.05 13.81 -6.80
N ILE A 92 2.84 14.00 -5.73
CA ILE A 92 2.85 15.26 -4.99
C ILE A 92 3.19 16.43 -5.91
N LYS A 93 4.21 16.26 -6.79
CA LYS A 93 4.59 17.26 -7.77
C LYS A 93 3.45 17.57 -8.75
N PHE A 94 2.75 16.56 -9.25
CA PHE A 94 1.63 16.74 -10.17
C PHE A 94 0.49 17.51 -9.50
N PHE A 95 0.11 17.15 -8.28
CA PHE A 95 -0.93 17.85 -7.52
C PHE A 95 -0.58 19.31 -7.26
N GLU A 96 0.71 19.64 -7.04
CA GLU A 96 1.15 21.03 -6.91
C GLU A 96 1.06 21.82 -8.23
N GLN A 97 1.19 21.14 -9.38
CA GLN A 97 1.15 21.79 -10.68
C GLN A 97 -0.27 21.98 -11.22
N ASP A 98 -1.14 20.97 -11.06
CA ASP A 98 -2.47 20.96 -11.64
C ASP A 98 -3.59 21.25 -10.63
N HIS A 99 -3.27 21.28 -9.34
CA HIS A 99 -4.21 21.48 -8.23
C HIS A 99 -5.38 20.49 -8.24
N SER A 100 -5.15 19.28 -8.77
CA SER A 100 -6.18 18.25 -8.85
C SER A 100 -6.53 17.65 -7.50
N HIS A 101 -5.52 17.48 -6.63
CA HIS A 101 -5.69 16.85 -5.33
C HIS A 101 -4.84 17.50 -4.24
N THR A 102 -5.27 17.31 -3.00
CA THR A 102 -4.47 17.58 -1.80
C THR A 102 -3.85 16.28 -1.31
N PHE A 103 -2.52 16.13 -1.42
CA PHE A 103 -1.81 14.96 -0.89
C PHE A 103 -1.92 14.93 0.64
N LEU A 104 -2.42 13.83 1.18
CA LEU A 104 -2.55 13.62 2.62
C LEU A 104 -1.48 12.68 3.17
N PHE A 105 -1.35 11.52 2.54
CA PHE A 105 -0.47 10.45 2.96
C PHE A 105 -0.13 9.54 1.79
N GLY A 106 1.11 9.01 1.78
CA GLY A 106 1.52 7.97 0.86
C GLY A 106 2.38 6.93 1.55
N TYR A 107 2.26 5.66 1.15
CA TYR A 107 3.03 4.57 1.75
C TYR A 107 3.31 3.43 0.78
N GLU A 108 4.34 2.66 1.11
CA GLU A 108 4.72 1.41 0.46
C GLU A 108 4.63 0.25 1.45
N GLU A 109 4.42 -0.96 0.93
CA GLU A 109 4.44 -2.20 1.71
C GLU A 109 5.80 -2.46 2.36
N SER A 110 6.85 -1.85 1.85
CA SER A 110 8.24 -1.95 2.31
C SER A 110 8.60 -1.02 3.48
N TYR A 111 7.62 -0.66 4.31
CA TYR A 111 7.75 0.13 5.53
C TYR A 111 8.03 1.63 5.36
N GLY A 112 8.04 2.14 4.13
CA GLY A 112 8.24 3.55 3.85
C GLY A 112 6.93 4.32 3.77
N CYS A 113 6.86 5.51 4.33
CA CYS A 113 5.71 6.40 4.19
C CYS A 113 6.08 7.88 4.32
N LEU A 114 5.13 8.74 3.93
CA LEU A 114 5.22 10.18 4.07
C LEU A 114 3.85 10.76 4.41
N VAL A 115 3.77 11.55 5.48
CA VAL A 115 2.60 12.36 5.83
C VAL A 115 2.87 13.81 5.42
N GLY A 116 1.97 14.39 4.60
CA GLY A 116 2.14 15.76 4.10
C GLY A 116 3.20 15.91 3.01
N THR A 117 3.56 17.15 2.69
CA THR A 117 4.33 17.50 1.47
C THR A 117 5.68 18.15 1.72
N HIS A 118 6.20 18.05 2.95
CA HIS A 118 7.49 18.65 3.34
C HIS A 118 8.72 17.98 2.68
N ALA A 119 8.54 16.76 2.18
CA ALA A 119 9.54 15.99 1.44
C ALA A 119 8.93 15.36 0.17
N ARG A 120 9.76 14.67 -0.62
CA ARG A 120 9.36 13.91 -1.83
C ARG A 120 9.81 12.46 -1.75
N ASP A 121 10.24 12.04 -0.59
CA ASP A 121 10.66 10.67 -0.29
C ASP A 121 10.13 10.27 1.09
N LYS A 122 10.28 9.01 1.42
CA LYS A 122 9.92 8.40 2.71
C LYS A 122 10.58 9.14 3.87
N ASP A 123 9.88 9.29 4.97
CA ASP A 123 10.39 9.92 6.18
C ASP A 123 9.96 9.14 7.41
N ALA A 124 10.89 8.36 7.97
CA ALA A 124 10.64 7.59 9.17
C ALA A 124 10.44 8.47 10.42
N VAL A 125 10.97 9.69 10.44
CA VAL A 125 10.78 10.61 11.56
C VAL A 125 9.34 11.08 11.64
N VAL A 126 8.76 11.46 10.50
CA VAL A 126 7.32 11.82 10.46
C VAL A 126 6.44 10.61 10.72
N ALA A 127 6.84 9.41 10.28
CA ALA A 127 6.13 8.17 10.59
C ALA A 127 6.12 7.88 12.10
N VAL A 128 7.25 8.05 12.80
CA VAL A 128 7.33 7.95 14.27
C VAL A 128 6.39 8.95 14.92
N MET A 129 6.37 10.20 14.48
CA MET A 129 5.49 11.23 15.03
C MET A 129 4.01 10.84 14.87
N ALA A 130 3.59 10.46 13.66
CA ALA A 130 2.22 10.05 13.37
C ALA A 130 1.78 8.84 14.20
N LEU A 131 2.64 7.83 14.34
CA LEU A 131 2.33 6.64 15.13
C LEU A 131 2.31 6.90 16.63
N CYS A 132 3.19 7.75 17.15
CA CYS A 132 3.14 8.15 18.56
C CYS A 132 1.87 8.97 18.87
N GLU A 133 1.46 9.85 17.96
CA GLU A 133 0.23 10.62 18.08
C GLU A 133 -0.99 9.69 18.03
N ALA A 134 -1.06 8.78 17.06
CA ALA A 134 -2.10 7.76 16.96
C ALA A 134 -2.16 6.89 18.23
N ALA A 135 -1.01 6.43 18.72
CA ALA A 135 -0.94 5.63 19.95
C ALA A 135 -1.48 6.40 21.16
N ALA A 136 -1.14 7.69 21.29
CA ALA A 136 -1.68 8.54 22.37
C ALA A 136 -3.20 8.78 22.24
N TYR A 137 -3.67 8.97 20.99
CA TYR A 137 -5.07 9.13 20.68
C TYR A 137 -5.90 7.89 21.04
N TYR A 138 -5.48 6.71 20.57
CA TYR A 138 -6.18 5.45 20.84
C TYR A 138 -6.04 5.00 22.30
N LYS A 139 -4.92 5.31 22.96
CA LYS A 139 -4.73 5.02 24.40
C LYS A 139 -5.77 5.75 25.27
N LYS A 140 -6.17 6.97 24.94
CA LYS A 140 -7.26 7.67 25.62
C LYS A 140 -8.60 6.95 25.49
N GLN A 141 -8.76 6.10 24.48
CA GLN A 141 -9.91 5.25 24.25
C GLN A 141 -9.76 3.84 24.82
N GLY A 142 -8.66 3.57 25.54
CA GLY A 142 -8.36 2.26 26.13
C GLY A 142 -7.83 1.23 25.15
N LEU A 143 -7.32 1.66 23.98
CA LEU A 143 -6.82 0.80 22.91
C LEU A 143 -5.31 0.93 22.74
N THR A 144 -4.67 -0.15 22.35
CA THR A 144 -3.32 -0.12 21.77
C THR A 144 -3.40 0.04 20.25
N LEU A 145 -2.27 0.26 19.57
CA LEU A 145 -2.27 0.27 18.11
C LEU A 145 -2.61 -1.10 17.51
N TRP A 146 -2.27 -2.20 18.20
CA TRP A 146 -2.67 -3.54 17.78
C TRP A 146 -4.19 -3.73 17.88
N ASP A 147 -4.80 -3.31 19.00
CA ASP A 147 -6.26 -3.38 19.16
C ASP A 147 -6.97 -2.55 18.08
N GLN A 148 -6.42 -1.38 17.74
CA GLN A 148 -6.96 -0.55 16.66
C GLN A 148 -6.80 -1.21 15.30
N MET A 149 -5.69 -1.87 15.02
CA MET A 149 -5.51 -2.61 13.77
C MET A 149 -6.54 -3.73 13.62
N LEU A 150 -6.86 -4.43 14.71
CA LEU A 150 -7.93 -5.44 14.69
C LEU A 150 -9.30 -4.83 14.38
N LYS A 151 -9.59 -3.64 14.92
CA LYS A 151 -10.83 -2.91 14.57
C LYS A 151 -10.88 -2.46 13.10
N ILE A 152 -9.73 -2.08 12.54
CA ILE A 152 -9.63 -1.77 11.10
C ILE A 152 -9.98 -3.01 10.28
N TYR A 153 -9.45 -4.19 10.63
CA TYR A 153 -9.81 -5.45 9.99
C TYR A 153 -11.30 -5.78 10.14
N GLU A 154 -11.87 -5.60 11.34
CA GLU A 154 -13.30 -5.82 11.57
C GLU A 154 -14.18 -4.89 10.72
N LYS A 155 -13.73 -3.65 10.51
CA LYS A 155 -14.48 -2.63 9.76
C LYS A 155 -14.40 -2.83 8.24
N TYR A 156 -13.21 -3.14 7.70
CA TYR A 156 -12.95 -3.13 6.26
C TYR A 156 -12.76 -4.54 5.66
N GLY A 157 -12.63 -5.56 6.49
CA GLY A 157 -12.30 -6.92 6.08
C GLY A 157 -10.86 -7.31 6.42
N TYR A 158 -10.57 -8.61 6.38
CA TYR A 158 -9.24 -9.15 6.68
C TYR A 158 -8.44 -9.28 5.39
N TYR A 159 -7.48 -8.38 5.20
CA TYR A 159 -6.50 -8.44 4.12
C TYR A 159 -5.21 -9.05 4.65
N LYS A 160 -4.63 -9.96 3.88
CA LYS A 160 -3.38 -10.63 4.23
C LYS A 160 -2.51 -10.77 2.98
N GLU A 161 -1.36 -10.17 3.03
CA GLU A 161 -0.35 -10.21 1.98
C GLU A 161 0.84 -11.05 2.43
N THR A 162 1.54 -11.62 1.45
CA THR A 162 2.81 -12.30 1.68
C THR A 162 3.78 -12.02 0.55
N LEU A 163 5.06 -11.94 0.88
CA LEU A 163 6.14 -11.74 -0.08
C LEU A 163 6.95 -13.04 -0.21
N VAL A 164 7.12 -13.51 -1.44
CA VAL A 164 8.04 -14.60 -1.76
C VAL A 164 9.15 -14.07 -2.66
N SER A 165 10.38 -14.09 -2.16
CA SER A 165 11.57 -13.69 -2.93
C SER A 165 12.28 -14.91 -3.48
N VAL A 166 12.48 -14.95 -4.81
CA VAL A 166 13.26 -15.99 -5.49
C VAL A 166 14.48 -15.36 -6.15
N THR A 167 15.66 -15.70 -5.67
CA THR A 167 16.92 -15.21 -6.22
C THR A 167 17.57 -16.27 -7.12
N MET A 168 17.79 -15.91 -8.38
CA MET A 168 18.52 -16.74 -9.34
C MET A 168 19.84 -16.04 -9.68
N LYS A 169 20.97 -16.71 -9.39
CA LYS A 169 22.31 -16.11 -9.52
C LYS A 169 22.86 -16.25 -10.95
N GLY A 170 23.73 -15.32 -11.33
CA GLY A 170 24.45 -15.33 -12.59
C GLY A 170 23.62 -14.91 -13.80
N VAL A 171 24.26 -14.97 -14.98
CA VAL A 171 23.61 -14.60 -16.26
C VAL A 171 22.46 -15.56 -16.56
N ASP A 172 22.70 -16.86 -16.40
CA ASP A 172 21.68 -17.91 -16.63
C ASP A 172 20.43 -17.69 -15.74
N GLY A 173 20.63 -17.21 -14.51
CA GLY A 173 19.54 -16.88 -13.61
C GLY A 173 18.72 -15.69 -14.12
N ALA A 174 19.37 -14.64 -14.60
CA ALA A 174 18.70 -13.48 -15.19
C ALA A 174 17.91 -13.86 -16.45
N GLU A 175 18.49 -14.65 -17.34
CA GLU A 175 17.82 -15.14 -18.55
C GLU A 175 16.61 -16.02 -18.21
N LYS A 176 16.71 -16.86 -17.18
CA LYS A 176 15.61 -17.69 -16.72
C LYS A 176 14.45 -16.87 -16.18
N ILE A 177 14.72 -15.82 -15.40
CA ILE A 177 13.67 -14.89 -14.91
C ILE A 177 12.94 -14.24 -16.10
N GLN A 178 13.68 -13.73 -17.09
CA GLN A 178 13.10 -13.13 -18.29
C GLN A 178 12.26 -14.14 -19.09
N SER A 179 12.75 -15.38 -19.23
CA SER A 179 12.01 -16.45 -19.90
C SER A 179 10.70 -16.80 -19.20
N ILE A 180 10.69 -16.85 -17.86
CA ILE A 180 9.47 -17.11 -17.07
C ILE A 180 8.45 -16.02 -17.30
N LEU A 181 8.84 -14.74 -17.17
CA LEU A 181 7.93 -13.61 -17.37
C LEU A 181 7.39 -13.56 -18.81
N LYS A 182 8.24 -13.83 -19.80
CA LYS A 182 7.82 -13.92 -21.20
C LYS A 182 6.78 -15.03 -21.40
N GLN A 183 7.01 -16.21 -20.84
CA GLN A 183 6.07 -17.34 -20.93
C GLN A 183 4.73 -17.02 -20.27
N MET A 184 4.73 -16.32 -19.12
CA MET A 184 3.51 -15.88 -18.45
C MET A 184 2.75 -14.83 -19.25
N ARG A 185 3.43 -13.97 -20.00
CA ARG A 185 2.79 -13.02 -20.94
C ARG A 185 2.15 -13.69 -22.14
N GLU A 186 2.86 -14.64 -22.74
CA GLU A 186 2.38 -15.40 -23.91
C GLU A 186 1.21 -16.34 -23.53
N ASN A 187 1.21 -16.87 -22.32
CA ASN A 187 0.22 -17.83 -21.82
C ASN A 187 -0.27 -17.40 -20.42
N PRO A 188 -1.12 -16.38 -20.32
CA PRO A 188 -1.62 -15.91 -19.04
C PRO A 188 -2.31 -17.03 -18.25
N LEU A 189 -2.04 -17.09 -16.96
CA LEU A 189 -2.69 -18.04 -16.07
C LEU A 189 -4.19 -17.75 -15.99
N LYS A 190 -5.01 -18.80 -15.97
CA LYS A 190 -6.46 -18.69 -15.81
C LYS A 190 -6.91 -18.88 -14.36
N GLN A 191 -6.03 -19.42 -13.53
CA GLN A 191 -6.27 -19.73 -12.13
C GLN A 191 -4.95 -19.68 -11.36
N ILE A 192 -4.98 -19.18 -10.13
CA ILE A 192 -3.87 -19.19 -9.17
C ILE A 192 -4.39 -19.75 -7.85
N GLY A 193 -3.85 -20.90 -7.43
CA GLY A 193 -4.44 -21.65 -6.31
C GLY A 193 -5.90 -22.01 -6.61
N ASP A 194 -6.80 -21.66 -5.70
CA ASP A 194 -8.24 -21.89 -5.86
C ASP A 194 -8.99 -20.72 -6.49
N TYR A 195 -8.29 -19.61 -6.84
CA TYR A 195 -8.89 -18.38 -7.35
C TYR A 195 -8.82 -18.31 -8.86
N LYS A 196 -9.94 -17.95 -9.49
CA LYS A 196 -10.01 -17.62 -10.92
C LYS A 196 -9.32 -16.28 -11.17
N VAL A 197 -8.55 -16.19 -12.26
CA VAL A 197 -8.00 -14.92 -12.75
C VAL A 197 -9.08 -14.15 -13.50
N LEU A 198 -9.36 -12.93 -13.06
CA LEU A 198 -10.34 -12.04 -13.68
C LEU A 198 -9.71 -11.13 -14.73
N ALA A 199 -8.51 -10.62 -14.44
CA ALA A 199 -7.76 -9.82 -15.40
C ALA A 199 -6.25 -9.96 -15.17
N VAL A 200 -5.48 -9.61 -16.20
CA VAL A 200 -4.02 -9.55 -16.14
C VAL A 200 -3.57 -8.16 -16.57
N ARG A 201 -2.81 -7.48 -15.70
CA ARG A 201 -2.15 -6.21 -16.04
C ARG A 201 -0.69 -6.51 -16.38
N ASP A 202 -0.28 -6.16 -17.59
CA ASP A 202 1.13 -6.19 -18.03
C ASP A 202 1.62 -4.74 -18.16
N TYR A 203 2.41 -4.32 -17.19
CA TYR A 203 2.94 -2.95 -17.16
C TYR A 203 4.07 -2.70 -18.17
N ASP A 204 4.69 -3.76 -18.73
CA ASP A 204 5.66 -3.60 -19.81
C ASP A 204 4.98 -3.30 -21.16
N ALA A 205 3.82 -3.89 -21.39
CA ALA A 205 3.01 -3.65 -22.58
C ALA A 205 1.98 -2.53 -22.42
N ASP A 206 1.82 -1.96 -21.20
CA ASP A 206 0.75 -1.02 -20.84
C ASP A 206 -0.64 -1.57 -21.18
N THR A 207 -0.92 -2.82 -20.79
CA THR A 207 -2.19 -3.49 -21.08
C THR A 207 -2.81 -4.12 -19.84
N ARG A 208 -4.14 -4.02 -19.74
CA ARG A 208 -5.00 -4.80 -18.84
C ARG A 208 -5.95 -5.64 -19.69
N LEU A 209 -5.74 -6.95 -19.67
CA LEU A 209 -6.58 -7.93 -20.36
C LEU A 209 -7.66 -8.45 -19.41
N ASP A 210 -8.90 -8.21 -19.69
CA ASP A 210 -10.05 -8.85 -19.05
C ASP A 210 -10.19 -10.28 -19.55
N MET A 211 -10.11 -11.25 -18.65
CA MET A 211 -10.04 -12.68 -18.99
C MET A 211 -11.39 -13.27 -19.40
N GLU A 212 -12.50 -12.62 -19.09
CA GLU A 212 -13.84 -13.06 -19.44
C GLU A 212 -14.25 -12.54 -20.81
N THR A 213 -14.06 -11.23 -21.02
CA THR A 213 -14.52 -10.55 -22.24
C THR A 213 -13.47 -10.48 -23.35
N GLY A 214 -12.19 -10.69 -23.02
CA GLY A 214 -11.06 -10.48 -23.92
C GLY A 214 -10.77 -9.00 -24.22
N LYS A 215 -11.44 -8.07 -23.51
CA LYS A 215 -11.23 -6.62 -23.70
C LYS A 215 -9.85 -6.22 -23.18
N VAL A 216 -9.13 -5.45 -23.98
CA VAL A 216 -7.84 -4.86 -23.59
C VAL A 216 -8.00 -3.36 -23.38
N THR A 217 -7.47 -2.85 -22.27
CA THR A 217 -7.39 -1.43 -21.94
C THR A 217 -5.96 -1.09 -21.51
N ALA A 218 -5.59 0.18 -21.47
CA ALA A 218 -4.30 0.59 -20.92
C ALA A 218 -4.31 0.49 -19.39
N THR A 219 -3.14 0.27 -18.78
CA THR A 219 -2.95 0.38 -17.33
C THR A 219 -2.83 1.84 -16.91
N GLY A 220 -2.31 2.70 -17.79
CA GLY A 220 -2.11 4.12 -17.52
C GLY A 220 -0.89 4.43 -16.64
N LEU A 221 -0.07 3.43 -16.33
CA LEU A 221 1.15 3.61 -15.53
C LEU A 221 2.41 3.48 -16.41
N PRO A 222 3.56 4.01 -15.95
CA PRO A 222 4.82 3.88 -16.67
C PRO A 222 5.20 2.42 -16.92
N LYS A 223 6.04 2.19 -17.96
CA LYS A 223 6.52 0.84 -18.27
C LYS A 223 7.34 0.23 -17.13
N SER A 224 7.01 -1.00 -16.78
CA SER A 224 7.72 -1.79 -15.78
C SER A 224 7.60 -3.27 -16.09
N ASN A 225 8.65 -4.05 -15.84
CA ASN A 225 8.62 -5.50 -16.06
C ASN A 225 7.87 -6.23 -14.95
N VAL A 226 6.59 -5.92 -14.80
CA VAL A 226 5.68 -6.44 -13.79
C VAL A 226 4.43 -7.02 -14.45
N LEU A 227 4.00 -8.17 -13.97
CA LEU A 227 2.70 -8.75 -14.24
C LEU A 227 1.88 -8.74 -12.93
N TYR A 228 0.64 -8.31 -13.02
CA TYR A 228 -0.31 -8.28 -11.91
C TYR A 228 -1.55 -9.07 -12.31
N TYR A 229 -1.98 -9.99 -11.48
CA TYR A 229 -3.15 -10.84 -11.71
C TYR A 229 -4.26 -10.40 -10.76
N GLU A 230 -5.38 -9.92 -11.32
CA GLU A 230 -6.59 -9.65 -10.54
C GLU A 230 -7.36 -10.95 -10.37
N LEU A 231 -7.64 -11.33 -9.15
CA LEU A 231 -8.28 -12.59 -8.81
C LEU A 231 -9.70 -12.35 -8.25
N GLU A 232 -10.47 -13.43 -8.11
CA GLU A 232 -11.75 -13.39 -7.41
C GLU A 232 -11.59 -12.90 -5.97
N HIS A 233 -12.64 -12.28 -5.42
CA HIS A 233 -12.69 -11.79 -4.03
C HIS A 233 -11.65 -10.70 -3.71
N ASP A 234 -11.35 -9.83 -4.68
CA ASP A 234 -10.36 -8.74 -4.57
C ASP A 234 -8.95 -9.22 -4.19
N ALA A 235 -8.63 -10.50 -4.44
CA ALA A 235 -7.28 -11.04 -4.28
C ALA A 235 -6.39 -10.68 -5.50
N TRP A 236 -5.08 -10.67 -5.28
CA TRP A 236 -4.07 -10.37 -6.32
C TRP A 236 -2.72 -11.04 -6.03
#